data_807b9f9c48e98f27d4a24430e0f80729
#
_entry.id   807b9f9c48e98f27d4a24430e0f80729
#
_cell.length_a   1.000
_cell.length_b   1.000
_cell.length_c   1.000
_cell.angle_alpha   90.00
_cell.angle_beta   90.00
_cell.angle_gamma   90.00
#
_symmetry.space_group_name_H-M   'P 1'
#
loop_
_entity.id
_entity.type
_entity.pdbx_description
1 polymer ?
#
loop_
_entity_poly.entity_id
_entity_poly.type
_entity_poly.pdbx_seq_one_letter_code
_entity_poly.pdbx_strand_id
1 'polypeptide(L)'
;MKSRKMIELSHVTGSDDDIAYLYRQIKGRKHSISHKQVPTYEEHAQFVKAHPYRNWFIVKDGPNHLGSVYIQFDNSLGLNLIDGISIDQLKQIIDMVQTLLSPLPAIPSIRFGGYFCNISVSNVSLQNMLLSLGFEEKQRT
;
A
#
# COMPACT_ATOMS: atom_id res chain seq x y z
N MET A 1 18.82 -21.72 -10.28
CA MET A 1 18.81 -21.06 -9.85
C MET A 1 18.02 -20.61 -9.03
N LYS A 2 17.77 -20.09 -8.50
CA LYS A 2 17.02 -19.74 -7.70
C LYS A 2 16.42 -18.57 -7.85
N SER A 3 15.20 -18.36 -7.53
CA SER A 3 14.63 -17.12 -7.70
C SER A 3 15.22 -16.18 -6.75
N ARG A 4 15.33 -14.91 -7.13
CA ARG A 4 15.82 -14.04 -6.28
C ARG A 4 14.81 -13.09 -5.95
N LYS A 5 14.70 -12.63 -4.73
CA LYS A 5 13.80 -11.59 -4.29
C LYS A 5 14.38 -10.27 -4.68
N MET A 6 13.71 -9.61 -5.58
CA MET A 6 14.12 -8.30 -6.06
C MET A 6 13.25 -7.19 -5.49
N ILE A 7 12.26 -7.52 -4.66
CA ILE A 7 11.36 -6.53 -4.08
C ILE A 7 12.10 -5.63 -3.12
N GLU A 8 11.88 -4.35 -3.26
CA GLU A 8 12.50 -3.34 -2.41
C GLU A 8 11.43 -2.38 -1.95
N LEU A 9 11.43 -2.07 -0.65
CA LEU A 9 10.55 -1.05 -0.08
C LEU A 9 11.39 0.18 0.19
N SER A 10 11.14 1.24 -0.55
CA SER A 10 11.92 2.47 -0.45
C SER A 10 11.06 3.53 0.23
N HIS A 11 11.55 4.08 1.36
CA HIS A 11 10.80 5.12 2.06
C HIS A 11 10.51 6.29 1.15
N VAL A 12 9.27 6.76 1.18
CA VAL A 12 8.89 7.95 0.45
C VAL A 12 9.58 9.15 1.08
N THR A 13 10.19 9.96 0.24
CA THR A 13 10.80 11.22 0.67
C THR A 13 10.05 12.35 -0.01
N GLY A 14 10.37 13.57 0.32
CA GLY A 14 9.80 14.73 -0.36
C GLY A 14 10.48 15.08 -1.66
N SER A 15 11.19 14.12 -2.27
CA SER A 15 11.91 14.37 -3.51
C SER A 15 10.94 14.55 -4.68
N ASP A 16 11.40 15.27 -5.70
CA ASP A 16 10.58 15.49 -6.89
C ASP A 16 10.24 14.18 -7.58
N ASP A 17 11.16 13.22 -7.60
CA ASP A 17 10.92 11.92 -8.24
C ASP A 17 9.82 11.15 -7.54
N ASP A 18 9.85 11.10 -6.21
CA ASP A 18 8.83 10.39 -5.45
C ASP A 18 7.47 11.05 -5.63
N ILE A 19 7.41 12.37 -5.54
CA ILE A 19 6.17 13.11 -5.72
C ILE A 19 5.60 12.84 -7.11
N ALA A 20 6.43 12.90 -8.13
CA ALA A 20 5.99 12.69 -9.50
C ALA A 20 5.46 11.27 -9.71
N TYR A 21 6.17 10.28 -9.19
CA TYR A 21 5.73 8.89 -9.35
C TYR A 21 4.38 8.66 -8.65
N LEU A 22 4.27 9.12 -7.42
CA LEU A 22 3.03 8.93 -6.66
C LEU A 22 1.86 9.66 -7.30
N TYR A 23 2.13 10.82 -7.88
CA TYR A 23 1.08 11.57 -8.57
C TYR A 23 0.59 10.81 -9.80
N ARG A 24 1.51 10.22 -10.57
CA ARG A 24 1.12 9.42 -11.74
C ARG A 24 0.26 8.23 -11.30
N GLN A 25 0.57 7.64 -10.15
CA GLN A 25 -0.22 6.53 -9.63
C GLN A 25 -1.66 6.96 -9.32
N ILE A 26 -1.83 8.12 -8.70
CA ILE A 26 -3.18 8.60 -8.38
C ILE A 26 -3.97 8.83 -9.64
N LYS A 27 -3.37 9.44 -10.64
CA LYS A 27 -4.05 9.75 -11.89
C LYS A 27 -4.45 8.51 -12.66
N GLY A 28 -3.70 7.42 -12.52
CA GLY A 28 -3.98 6.18 -13.25
C GLY A 28 -4.78 5.17 -12.47
N ARG A 29 -5.26 5.52 -11.28
CA ARG A 29 -5.89 4.54 -10.41
C ARG A 29 -7.26 4.12 -10.91
N LYS A 30 -7.47 2.81 -11.03
CA LYS A 30 -8.74 2.27 -11.46
C LYS A 30 -9.69 1.99 -10.31
N HIS A 31 -9.14 1.58 -9.16
CA HIS A 31 -9.95 1.21 -8.01
C HIS A 31 -9.66 2.18 -6.89
N SER A 32 -10.66 2.90 -6.46
CA SER A 32 -10.50 3.91 -5.43
C SER A 32 -11.53 3.69 -4.34
N ILE A 33 -11.08 3.78 -3.11
CA ILE A 33 -11.98 3.67 -1.98
C ILE A 33 -12.63 4.99 -1.68
N SER A 34 -11.87 6.06 -1.70
CA SER A 34 -12.42 7.32 -1.31
C SER A 34 -12.50 8.26 -2.44
N HIS A 35 -12.29 8.66 -3.27
CA HIS A 35 -12.67 9.53 -4.11
C HIS A 35 -12.32 10.00 -5.03
N LYS A 36 -12.57 10.62 -5.44
CA LYS A 36 -13.16 11.02 -6.33
C LYS A 36 -12.47 11.94 -7.12
N GLN A 37 -11.94 12.93 -6.68
CA GLN A 37 -11.23 13.92 -7.46
C GLN A 37 -9.76 13.77 -7.26
N VAL A 38 -8.99 13.90 -8.34
CA VAL A 38 -7.54 13.91 -8.27
C VAL A 38 -7.11 15.30 -7.78
N PRO A 39 -6.29 15.37 -6.73
CA PRO A 39 -5.81 16.67 -6.27
C PRO A 39 -4.91 17.32 -7.32
N THR A 40 -4.67 18.61 -7.19
CA THR A 40 -3.69 19.27 -8.04
C THR A 40 -2.30 18.76 -7.69
N TYR A 41 -1.35 18.97 -8.59
CA TYR A 41 0.02 18.54 -8.31
C TYR A 41 0.56 19.20 -7.04
N GLU A 42 0.25 20.48 -6.86
CA GLU A 42 0.73 21.20 -5.68
C GLU A 42 0.14 20.66 -4.39
N GLU A 43 -1.16 20.38 -4.39
CA GLU A 43 -1.81 19.78 -3.23
C GLU A 43 -1.18 18.44 -2.91
N HIS A 44 -0.94 17.64 -3.95
CA HIS A 44 -0.33 16.32 -3.76
C HIS A 44 1.09 16.44 -3.21
N ALA A 45 1.88 17.38 -3.75
CA ALA A 45 3.24 17.58 -3.28
C ALA A 45 3.27 17.94 -1.80
N GLN A 46 2.35 18.80 -1.36
CA GLN A 46 2.25 19.16 0.04
C GLN A 46 1.89 17.94 0.88
N PHE A 47 0.97 17.12 0.40
CA PHE A 47 0.57 15.92 1.12
C PHE A 47 1.74 14.95 1.27
N VAL A 48 2.51 14.75 0.20
CA VAL A 48 3.65 13.83 0.27
C VAL A 48 4.68 14.31 1.29
N LYS A 49 4.92 15.61 1.31
CA LYS A 49 5.94 16.18 2.21
C LYS A 49 5.53 16.13 3.67
N ALA A 50 4.24 16.07 3.95
CA ALA A 50 3.74 16.12 5.32
C ALA A 50 2.69 15.05 5.58
N HIS A 51 2.84 13.88 4.97
CA HIS A 51 1.82 12.84 5.06
C HIS A 51 1.64 12.35 6.50
N PRO A 52 0.43 11.91 6.84
CA PRO A 52 0.12 11.48 8.20
C PRO A 52 0.37 9.99 8.44
N TYR A 53 0.93 9.27 7.46
CA TYR A 53 1.12 7.82 7.61
C TYR A 53 2.25 7.52 8.57
N ARG A 54 2.13 6.39 9.25
CA ARG A 54 3.21 5.89 10.08
C ARG A 54 4.45 5.61 9.23
N ASN A 55 4.24 4.94 8.08
CA ASN A 55 5.30 4.69 7.10
C ASN A 55 4.69 4.67 5.71
N TRP A 56 5.45 5.07 4.74
CA TRP A 56 5.02 5.07 3.34
C TRP A 56 6.19 4.62 2.48
N PHE A 57 5.98 3.60 1.66
CA PHE A 57 7.02 3.03 0.82
C PHE A 57 6.62 3.01 -0.64
N ILE A 58 7.57 3.28 -1.52
CA ILE A 58 7.43 2.97 -2.93
C ILE A 58 7.99 1.57 -3.11
N VAL A 59 7.28 0.72 -3.84
CA VAL A 59 7.63 -0.69 -4.00
C VAL A 59 8.21 -0.89 -5.38
N LYS A 60 9.38 -1.52 -5.44
CA LYS A 60 10.06 -1.82 -6.70
C LYS A 60 10.42 -3.29 -6.77
N ASP A 61 10.46 -3.81 -7.99
CA ASP A 61 10.97 -5.15 -8.25
C ASP A 61 12.04 -4.96 -9.31
N GLY A 62 13.32 -4.89 -8.90
CA GLY A 62 14.39 -4.52 -9.79
C GLY A 62 14.15 -3.11 -10.31
N PRO A 63 14.19 -2.91 -11.62
CA PRO A 63 13.97 -1.58 -12.22
C PRO A 63 12.49 -1.20 -12.31
N ASN A 64 11.58 -2.11 -12.00
CA ASN A 64 10.15 -1.88 -12.20
C ASN A 64 9.47 -1.37 -10.95
N HIS A 65 8.65 -0.33 -11.09
CA HIS A 65 7.83 0.15 -9.98
C HIS A 65 6.56 -0.68 -9.91
N LEU A 66 6.22 -1.15 -8.72
CA LEU A 66 5.02 -1.95 -8.51
C LEU A 66 3.92 -1.17 -7.80
N GLY A 67 4.21 0.04 -7.35
CA GLY A 67 3.22 0.84 -6.66
C GLY A 67 3.75 1.37 -5.35
N SER A 68 2.85 1.57 -4.40
CA SER A 68 3.22 2.06 -3.07
C SER A 68 2.38 1.37 -2.00
N VAL A 69 2.92 1.37 -0.80
CA VAL A 69 2.25 0.77 0.36
C VAL A 69 2.42 1.75 1.52
N TYR A 70 1.34 2.05 2.24
CA TYR A 70 1.47 2.85 3.44
C TYR A 70 0.89 2.11 4.63
N ILE A 71 1.40 2.44 5.81
CA ILE A 71 0.95 1.85 7.06
C ILE A 71 0.47 3.01 7.93
N GLN A 72 -0.74 2.89 8.45
CA GLN A 72 -1.30 3.94 9.27
C GLN A 72 -1.22 3.59 10.74
N PHE A 73 -1.44 4.58 11.59
CA PHE A 73 -1.35 4.36 13.04
C PHE A 73 -2.50 3.53 13.60
N ASP A 74 -3.52 3.25 12.79
CA ASP A 74 -4.59 2.33 13.18
C ASP A 74 -4.28 0.90 12.76
N ASN A 75 -3.10 0.65 12.22
CA ASN A 75 -2.63 -0.63 11.70
C ASN A 75 -3.20 -1.00 10.34
N SER A 76 -3.85 -0.08 9.65
CA SER A 76 -4.30 -0.37 8.29
C SER A 76 -3.14 -0.29 7.32
N LEU A 77 -3.18 -1.15 6.32
CA LEU A 77 -2.22 -1.17 5.22
C LEU A 77 -2.93 -0.66 3.97
N GLY A 78 -2.36 0.35 3.34
CA GLY A 78 -2.86 0.81 2.06
C GLY A 78 -2.03 0.20 0.95
N LEU A 79 -2.66 -0.58 0.09
CA LEU A 79 -1.98 -1.30 -0.97
C LEU A 79 -2.35 -0.67 -2.31
N ASN A 80 -1.52 0.25 -2.78
CA ASN A 80 -1.73 0.93 -4.07
C ASN A 80 -0.79 0.30 -5.09
N LEU A 81 -1.13 -0.90 -5.52
CA LEU A 81 -0.26 -1.70 -6.37
C LEU A 81 -0.79 -1.76 -7.79
N ILE A 82 0.11 -2.03 -8.74
CA ILE A 82 -0.28 -2.13 -10.14
C ILE A 82 -1.24 -3.30 -10.35
N ASP A 83 -2.03 -3.23 -11.42
CA ASP A 83 -3.00 -4.29 -11.72
C ASP A 83 -2.36 -5.63 -11.96
N GLY A 84 -1.16 -5.64 -12.52
CA GLY A 84 -0.49 -6.89 -12.84
C GLY A 84 0.32 -7.50 -11.72
N ILE A 85 0.13 -7.05 -10.49
CA ILE A 85 0.87 -7.62 -9.36
C ILE A 85 0.58 -9.11 -9.24
N SER A 86 1.61 -9.91 -9.03
CA SER A 86 1.42 -11.35 -8.85
C SER A 86 1.20 -11.65 -7.38
N ILE A 87 0.62 -12.82 -7.10
CA ILE A 87 0.40 -13.22 -5.72
C ILE A 87 1.73 -13.40 -5.00
N ASP A 88 2.76 -13.85 -5.71
CA ASP A 88 4.08 -14.00 -5.13
C ASP A 88 4.69 -12.66 -4.75
N GLN A 89 4.56 -11.67 -5.63
CA GLN A 89 5.02 -10.32 -5.31
C GLN A 89 4.26 -9.75 -4.12
N LEU A 90 2.95 -9.93 -4.10
CA LEU A 90 2.14 -9.43 -2.99
C LEU A 90 2.55 -10.07 -1.68
N LYS A 91 2.78 -11.39 -1.69
CA LYS A 91 3.22 -12.09 -0.50
C LYS A 91 4.55 -11.54 0.01
N GLN A 92 5.50 -11.32 -0.90
CA GLN A 92 6.79 -10.76 -0.51
C GLN A 92 6.64 -9.38 0.12
N ILE A 93 5.79 -8.53 -0.47
CA ILE A 93 5.56 -7.19 0.04
C ILE A 93 5.01 -7.26 1.46
N ILE A 94 4.00 -8.08 1.68
CA ILE A 94 3.36 -8.18 2.99
C ILE A 94 4.33 -8.75 4.01
N ASP A 95 5.09 -9.79 3.64
CA ASP A 95 6.08 -10.38 4.54
C ASP A 95 7.14 -9.35 4.93
N MET A 96 7.57 -8.54 3.98
CA MET A 96 8.58 -7.51 4.27
C MET A 96 8.04 -6.45 5.23
N VAL A 97 6.79 -6.00 5.02
CA VAL A 97 6.18 -5.04 5.92
C VAL A 97 6.12 -5.60 7.33
N GLN A 98 5.67 -6.84 7.46
CA GLN A 98 5.54 -7.48 8.78
C GLN A 98 6.88 -7.72 9.45
N THR A 99 7.93 -7.90 8.65
CA THR A 99 9.27 -8.06 9.19
C THR A 99 9.83 -6.72 9.67
N LEU A 100 9.57 -5.66 8.92
CA LEU A 100 10.10 -4.34 9.26
C LEU A 100 9.34 -3.68 10.41
N LEU A 101 8.04 -3.92 10.50
CA LEU A 101 7.18 -3.19 11.42
C LEU A 101 6.20 -4.14 12.09
N SER A 102 6.14 -4.10 13.41
CA SER A 102 5.08 -4.80 14.13
C SER A 102 3.84 -3.93 14.18
N PRO A 103 2.65 -4.52 14.19
CA PRO A 103 1.44 -3.71 14.38
C PRO A 103 1.49 -3.07 15.76
N LEU A 104 0.91 -1.89 15.87
CA LEU A 104 0.83 -1.22 17.15
C LEU A 104 -0.16 -1.98 18.04
N PRO A 105 0.02 -1.90 19.36
CA PRO A 105 -0.84 -2.66 20.28
C PRO A 105 -2.30 -2.29 20.17
N ALA A 106 -3.16 -3.24 20.44
CA ALA A 106 -4.60 -3.01 20.45
C ALA A 106 -4.98 -2.00 21.53
N ILE A 107 -5.96 -1.16 21.21
CA ILE A 107 -6.58 -0.26 22.16
C ILE A 107 -8.08 -0.46 22.01
N PRO A 108 -8.78 -0.94 23.05
CA PRO A 108 -10.21 -1.24 22.91
C PRO A 108 -10.98 -0.07 22.32
N SER A 109 -11.82 -0.36 21.36
CA SER A 109 -12.66 0.60 20.65
C SER A 109 -11.90 1.65 19.84
N ILE A 110 -10.57 1.58 19.81
CA ILE A 110 -9.76 2.55 19.10
C ILE A 110 -8.87 1.91 18.07
N ARG A 111 -8.19 0.82 18.43
CA ARG A 111 -7.23 0.22 17.50
C ARG A 111 -7.24 -1.30 17.59
N PHE A 112 -7.44 -1.95 16.44
CA PHE A 112 -7.27 -3.39 16.31
C PHE A 112 -5.78 -3.70 16.40
N GLY A 113 -5.44 -4.79 17.07
CA GLY A 113 -4.04 -5.13 17.35
C GLY A 113 -3.31 -5.87 16.26
N GLY A 114 -3.87 -5.98 15.07
CA GLY A 114 -3.22 -6.62 13.94
C GLY A 114 -3.35 -5.76 12.70
N TYR A 115 -2.70 -6.17 11.62
CA TYR A 115 -2.81 -5.45 10.36
C TYR A 115 -4.11 -5.78 9.66
N PHE A 116 -4.68 -4.82 8.95
CA PHE A 116 -5.86 -5.03 8.13
C PHE A 116 -5.80 -4.13 6.90
N CYS A 117 -6.59 -4.46 5.89
CA CYS A 117 -6.64 -3.70 4.66
C CYS A 117 -8.08 -3.37 4.32
N ASN A 118 -8.29 -2.15 3.81
CA ASN A 118 -9.58 -1.77 3.23
C ASN A 118 -9.41 -1.81 1.72
N ILE A 119 -10.12 -2.71 1.07
CA ILE A 119 -9.97 -2.94 -0.35
C ILE A 119 -11.26 -2.58 -1.06
N SER A 120 -11.15 -1.83 -2.16
CA SER A 120 -12.31 -1.49 -2.97
C SER A 120 -13.04 -2.78 -3.39
N VAL A 121 -14.37 -2.78 -3.29
CA VAL A 121 -15.15 -3.96 -3.69
C VAL A 121 -15.00 -4.26 -5.17
N SER A 122 -14.60 -3.30 -5.98
CA SER A 122 -14.38 -3.52 -7.41
C SER A 122 -13.05 -4.21 -7.69
N ASN A 123 -12.14 -4.24 -6.73
CA ASN A 123 -10.81 -4.83 -6.94
C ASN A 123 -10.82 -6.30 -6.54
N VAL A 124 -11.52 -7.11 -7.32
CA VAL A 124 -11.74 -8.52 -7.00
C VAL A 124 -10.42 -9.30 -7.01
N SER A 125 -9.53 -8.96 -7.92
CA SER A 125 -8.24 -9.66 -8.00
C SER A 125 -7.45 -9.54 -6.70
N LEU A 126 -7.34 -8.33 -6.17
CA LEU A 126 -6.60 -8.12 -4.93
C LEU A 126 -7.28 -8.79 -3.75
N GLN A 127 -8.62 -8.71 -3.70
CA GLN A 127 -9.38 -9.40 -2.65
C GLN A 127 -9.06 -10.88 -2.63
N ASN A 128 -9.10 -11.51 -3.80
CA ASN A 128 -8.87 -12.95 -3.90
C ASN A 128 -7.44 -13.32 -3.51
N MET A 129 -6.47 -12.52 -3.93
CA MET A 129 -5.09 -12.78 -3.56
C MET A 129 -4.88 -12.68 -2.05
N LEU A 130 -5.47 -11.68 -1.41
CA LEU A 130 -5.34 -11.53 0.04
C LEU A 130 -5.98 -12.69 0.77
N LEU A 131 -7.15 -13.13 0.32
CA LEU A 131 -7.79 -14.32 0.93
C LEU A 131 -6.90 -15.53 0.78
N SER A 132 -6.26 -15.72 -0.38
CA SER A 132 -5.36 -16.83 -0.60
C SER A 132 -4.14 -16.79 0.32
N LEU A 133 -3.75 -15.60 0.72
CA LEU A 133 -2.59 -15.42 1.60
C LEU A 133 -2.94 -15.51 3.09
N GLY A 134 -4.19 -15.79 3.40
CA GLY A 134 -4.60 -16.00 4.78
C GLY A 134 -5.34 -14.85 5.43
N PHE A 135 -5.59 -13.78 4.71
CA PHE A 135 -6.41 -12.70 5.24
C PHE A 135 -7.86 -13.15 5.30
N GLU A 136 -8.59 -12.64 6.27
CA GLU A 136 -10.00 -12.95 6.42
C GLU A 136 -10.83 -11.71 6.11
N GLU A 137 -11.95 -11.92 5.46
CA GLU A 137 -12.86 -10.80 5.21
C GLU A 137 -13.68 -10.59 6.48
N LYS A 138 -13.63 -9.37 7.02
CA LYS A 138 -14.36 -9.06 8.24
C LYS A 138 -15.65 -8.33 7.97
N GLN A 139 -15.69 -7.54 6.91
CA GLN A 139 -16.84 -6.69 6.67
C GLN A 139 -16.82 -6.23 5.23
N ARG A 140 -17.98 -6.12 4.64
CA ARG A 140 -18.10 -5.64 3.27
C ARG A 140 -19.05 -4.45 3.26
N THR A 141 -18.58 -3.34 2.70
CA THR A 141 -19.39 -2.13 2.64
C THR A 141 -19.60 -1.64 1.23
#